data_19b4bd8a77813bad05f9c3f11814bf71
#
_entry.id   19b4bd8a77813bad05f9c3f11814bf71
#
_cell.length_a   1.000
_cell.length_b   1.000
_cell.length_c   1.000
_cell.angle_alpha   90.00
_cell.angle_beta   90.00
_cell.angle_gamma   90.00
#
_symmetry.space_group_name_H-M   'P 1'
#
loop_
_entity.id
_entity.type
_entity.pdbx_description
1 polymer ?
#
loop_
_entity_poly.entity_id
_entity_poly.type
_entity_poly.pdbx_seq_one_letter_code
_entity_poly.pdbx_strand_id
1 'polypeptide(L)' 'MENMIRTLRAERGWSQQHLADLLDVSRQSVNAIETGKYDPSLPLAFAIARLFERQIEEIFDDGRGVAKAAE' A
#
# COMPACT_ATOMS: atom_id res chain seq x y z
N MET A 1 1.45 -4.10 -8.96
CA MET A 1 0.28 -3.19 -8.84
C MET A 1 0.77 -1.82 -8.40
N GLU A 2 0.34 -0.78 -9.09
CA GLU A 2 0.72 0.57 -8.72
C GLU A 2 0.00 0.99 -7.44
N ASN A 3 0.66 1.83 -6.66
CA ASN A 3 0.09 2.25 -5.38
C ASN A 3 0.69 3.57 -4.92
N MET A 4 0.07 4.12 -3.87
CA MET A 4 0.43 5.41 -3.30
C MET A 4 1.22 5.27 -2.00
N ILE A 5 1.71 4.09 -1.68
CA ILE A 5 2.34 3.84 -0.38
C ILE A 5 3.55 4.74 -0.15
N ARG A 6 4.41 4.87 -1.16
CA ARG A 6 5.60 5.73 -1.04
C ARG A 6 5.21 7.17 -0.71
N THR A 7 4.22 7.70 -1.42
CA THR A 7 3.74 9.06 -1.21
C THR A 7 3.15 9.22 0.19
N LEU A 8 2.29 8.30 0.60
CA LEU A 8 1.66 8.36 1.92
C LEU A 8 2.70 8.23 3.03
N ARG A 9 3.68 7.37 2.84
CA ARG A 9 4.76 7.20 3.79
C ARG A 9 5.58 8.49 3.91
N ALA A 10 5.91 9.08 2.76
CA ALA A 10 6.70 10.31 2.73
C ALA A 10 5.96 11.47 3.41
N GLU A 11 4.64 11.55 3.22
CA GLU A 11 3.82 12.58 3.86
C GLU A 11 3.89 12.49 5.38
N ARG A 12 4.09 11.28 5.91
CA ARG A 12 4.20 11.07 7.35
C ARG A 12 5.63 11.12 7.87
N GLY A 13 6.61 11.28 6.97
CA GLY A 13 8.01 11.29 7.34
C GLY A 13 8.53 9.93 7.77
N TRP A 14 7.91 8.84 7.30
CA TRP A 14 8.30 7.48 7.67
C TRP A 14 9.29 6.88 6.69
N SER A 15 10.29 6.17 7.23
CA SER A 15 11.17 5.35 6.40
C SER A 15 10.47 4.06 6.01
N GLN A 16 11.03 3.34 5.04
CA GLN A 16 10.51 2.01 4.70
C GLN A 16 10.58 1.07 5.91
N GLN A 17 11.68 1.15 6.67
CA GLN A 17 11.83 0.29 7.85
C GLN A 17 10.79 0.62 8.91
N HIS A 18 10.50 1.89 9.11
CA HIS A 18 9.48 2.28 10.08
C HIS A 18 8.11 1.73 9.68
N LEU A 19 7.74 1.84 8.40
CA LEU A 19 6.49 1.28 7.92
C LEU A 19 6.47 -0.24 8.06
N ALA A 20 7.58 -0.91 7.74
CA ALA A 20 7.69 -2.35 7.88
C ALA A 20 7.46 -2.78 9.34
N ASP A 21 8.05 -2.05 10.28
CA ASP A 21 7.87 -2.33 11.70
C ASP A 21 6.41 -2.18 12.12
N LEU A 22 5.73 -1.13 11.64
CA LEU A 22 4.33 -0.92 11.96
C LEU A 22 3.42 -2.01 11.39
N LEU A 23 3.79 -2.57 10.24
CA LEU A 23 3.01 -3.61 9.58
C LEU A 23 3.45 -5.02 9.96
N ASP A 24 4.53 -5.14 10.73
CA ASP A 24 5.11 -6.43 11.13
C ASP A 24 5.52 -7.28 9.92
N VAL A 25 6.18 -6.65 8.98
CA VAL A 25 6.75 -7.31 7.79
C VAL A 25 8.19 -6.84 7.60
N SER A 26 8.90 -7.45 6.66
CA SER A 26 10.27 -7.05 6.36
C SER A 26 10.30 -5.76 5.53
N ARG A 27 11.43 -5.04 5.61
CA ARG A 27 11.65 -3.87 4.77
C ARG A 27 11.63 -4.25 3.29
N GLN A 28 12.17 -5.43 2.95
CA GLN A 28 12.13 -5.92 1.58
C GLN A 28 10.70 -6.07 1.07
N SER A 29 9.79 -6.52 1.93
CA SER A 29 8.37 -6.63 1.55
C SER A 29 7.78 -5.27 1.25
N VAL A 30 8.07 -4.27 2.08
CA VAL A 30 7.60 -2.91 1.83
C VAL A 30 8.13 -2.40 0.49
N ASN A 31 9.43 -2.56 0.26
CA ASN A 31 10.03 -2.11 -0.99
C ASN A 31 9.42 -2.82 -2.20
N ALA A 32 9.21 -4.13 -2.12
CA ALA A 32 8.64 -4.89 -3.22
C ALA A 32 7.21 -4.43 -3.52
N ILE A 33 6.43 -4.12 -2.50
CA ILE A 33 5.07 -3.61 -2.70
C ILE A 33 5.13 -2.22 -3.32
N GLU A 34 5.97 -1.32 -2.80
CA GLU A 34 6.07 0.05 -3.32
C GLU A 34 6.48 0.09 -4.79
N THR A 35 7.34 -0.83 -5.20
CA THR A 35 7.82 -0.87 -6.58
C THR A 35 6.91 -1.64 -7.52
N GLY A 36 5.82 -2.20 -7.00
CA GLY A 36 4.87 -2.94 -7.81
C GLY A 36 5.28 -4.36 -8.16
N LYS A 37 6.36 -4.85 -7.59
CA LYS A 37 6.85 -6.21 -7.87
C LYS A 37 6.10 -7.28 -7.12
N TYR A 38 5.40 -6.90 -6.07
CA TYR A 38 4.71 -7.82 -5.19
C TYR A 38 3.41 -7.18 -4.72
N ASP A 39 2.31 -7.90 -4.86
CA ASP A 39 1.03 -7.42 -4.37
C ASP A 39 0.80 -7.96 -2.96
N PRO A 40 0.36 -7.11 -2.02
CA PRO A 40 0.14 -7.57 -0.66
C PRO A 40 -1.02 -8.55 -0.60
N SER A 41 -0.98 -9.44 0.39
CA SER A 41 -2.15 -10.27 0.70
C SER A 41 -3.31 -9.36 1.10
N LEU A 42 -4.52 -9.87 1.03
CA LEU A 42 -5.69 -9.09 1.43
C LEU A 42 -5.59 -8.62 2.88
N PRO A 43 -5.23 -9.49 3.85
CA PRO A 43 -5.06 -9.00 5.23
C PRO A 43 -4.03 -7.88 5.34
N LEU A 44 -2.92 -7.97 4.62
CA LEU A 44 -1.90 -6.93 4.65
C LEU A 44 -2.42 -5.64 4.00
N ALA A 45 -3.16 -5.76 2.90
CA ALA A 45 -3.75 -4.58 2.25
C ALA A 45 -4.72 -3.86 3.20
N PHE A 46 -5.52 -4.59 3.94
CA PHE A 46 -6.40 -3.99 4.94
C PHE A 46 -5.62 -3.30 6.06
N ALA A 47 -4.52 -3.93 6.51
CA ALA A 47 -3.67 -3.32 7.54
C ALA A 47 -3.07 -2.00 7.05
N ILE A 48 -2.61 -1.97 5.81
CA ILE A 48 -2.07 -0.76 5.19
C ILE A 48 -3.15 0.32 5.12
N ALA A 49 -4.36 -0.04 4.68
CA ALA A 49 -5.46 0.91 4.57
C ALA A 49 -5.82 1.52 5.94
N ARG A 50 -5.89 0.70 6.97
CA ARG A 50 -6.18 1.19 8.32
C ARG A 50 -5.09 2.10 8.84
N LEU A 51 -3.84 1.75 8.58
CA LEU A 51 -2.71 2.52 9.05
C LEU A 51 -2.70 3.92 8.46
N PHE A 52 -3.00 4.04 7.18
CA PHE A 52 -3.04 5.34 6.49
C PHE A 52 -4.41 6.00 6.54
N GLU A 53 -5.40 5.32 7.13
CA GLU A 53 -6.77 5.83 7.24
C GLU A 53 -7.36 6.18 5.88
N ARG A 54 -7.15 5.29 4.92
CA ARG A 54 -7.63 5.40 3.56
C ARG A 54 -8.28 4.09 3.13
N GLN A 55 -9.14 4.18 2.13
CA GLN A 55 -9.70 2.97 1.53
C GLN A 55 -8.64 2.29 0.67
N ILE A 56 -8.77 0.98 0.49
CA ILE A 56 -7.83 0.22 -0.33
C ILE A 56 -7.75 0.81 -1.74
N GLU A 57 -8.90 1.18 -2.30
CA GLU A 57 -8.96 1.72 -3.67
C GLU A 57 -8.26 3.07 -3.81
N GLU A 58 -8.09 3.79 -2.70
CA GLU A 58 -7.36 5.04 -2.71
C GLU A 58 -5.84 4.82 -2.69
N ILE A 59 -5.41 3.65 -2.25
CA ILE A 59 -3.98 3.33 -2.11
C ILE A 59 -3.48 2.50 -3.29
N PHE A 60 -4.27 1.51 -3.70
CA PHE A 60 -3.87 0.56 -4.74
C PHE A 60 -4.67 0.78 -6.02
N ASP A 61 -3.95 0.76 -7.14
CA ASP A 61 -4.55 0.92 -8.47
C ASP A 61 -4.38 -0.40 -9.22
N ASP A 62 -5.50 -1.04 -9.54
CA ASP A 62 -5.49 -2.30 -10.27
C ASP A 62 -5.46 -2.10 -11.80
N GLY A 63 -5.42 -0.86 -12.25
CA GLY A 63 -5.35 -0.53 -13.66
C GLY A 63 -6.69 -0.48 -14.37
N ARG A 64 -7.79 -0.74 -13.68
CA ARG A 64 -9.12 -0.79 -14.32
C ARG A 64 -9.92 0.49 -14.20
N GLY A 65 -9.65 1.26 -13.17
CA GLY A 65 -10.43 2.45 -12.89
C GLY A 65 -11.76 2.13 -12.21
N VAL A 66 -12.30 3.14 -11.55
CA VAL A 66 -13.49 2.97 -10.71
C VAL A 66 -14.74 2.76 -11.52
N ALA A 67 -14.88 3.48 -12.63
CA ALA A 67 -16.09 3.44 -13.42
C ALA A 67 -16.40 2.05 -13.97
N LYS A 68 -15.36 1.32 -14.32
CA LYS A 68 -15.55 -0.04 -14.85
C LYS A 68 -15.97 -1.01 -13.79
N ALA A 69 -15.51 -0.83 -12.58
CA ALA A 69 -15.90 -1.69 -11.48
C ALA A 69 -17.37 -1.51 -11.11
N ALA A 70 -17.93 -0.36 -11.40
CA ALA A 70 -19.32 -0.06 -11.09
C ALA A 70 -20.29 -0.73 -12.04
N GLU A 71 -19.81 -1.20 -13.16
CA GLU A 71 -20.64 -1.90 -14.13
C GLU A 71 -20.85 -3.35 -13.73
#